data_420fd14d205cce4399b9fb42bd381cd8
#
_entry.id   420fd14d205cce4399b9fb42bd381cd8
#
_cell.length_a   1.000
_cell.length_b   1.000
_cell.length_c   1.000
_cell.angle_alpha   90.00
_cell.angle_beta   90.00
_cell.angle_gamma   90.00
#
_symmetry.space_group_name_H-M   'P 1'
#
loop_
_entity.id
_entity.type
_entity.pdbx_description
1 polymer ?
#
loop_
_entity_poly.entity_id
_entity_poly.type
_entity_poly.pdbx_seq_one_letter_code
_entity_poly.pdbx_strand_id
1 'polypeptide(L)'
;MKASDDDDFTIRTQQELSTMLNSTTDLMTTLLACIAGISLVVGGIGIMNIMYVSVTERTREIGLRMSVGARGVDILSQFLIEAIMISITGGLIGVIIGCGASWIVKSVAHWPIFIQPWSVFLSFAVCTVTGVFFGWYPAKKAADLDPIEAIRYE
;
A
#
# COMPACT_ATOMS: atom_id res chain seq x y z
N MET A 1 4.35 42.72 -46.75
CA MET A 1 3.85 41.33 -46.68
C MET A 1 4.83 40.48 -45.90
N LYS A 2 4.64 40.33 -44.62
CA LYS A 2 5.27 39.31 -43.78
C LYS A 2 4.44 39.16 -42.49
N ALA A 3 3.41 38.34 -42.55
CA ALA A 3 2.53 38.05 -41.41
C ALA A 3 2.68 36.60 -40.93
N SER A 4 3.72 35.88 -41.37
CA SER A 4 3.88 34.46 -41.03
C SER A 4 5.01 34.16 -40.04
N ASP A 5 5.84 35.15 -39.70
CA ASP A 5 7.02 34.93 -38.86
C ASP A 5 6.71 35.13 -37.36
N ASP A 6 5.69 35.93 -37.03
CA ASP A 6 5.30 36.22 -35.65
C ASP A 6 4.46 35.09 -35.03
N ASP A 7 3.67 34.36 -35.85
CA ASP A 7 2.86 33.24 -35.40
C ASP A 7 3.73 31.99 -35.06
N ASP A 8 4.81 31.79 -35.80
CA ASP A 8 5.71 30.62 -35.60
C ASP A 8 6.48 30.72 -34.30
N PHE A 9 6.91 31.91 -33.87
CA PHE A 9 7.57 32.15 -32.60
C PHE A 9 6.62 31.94 -31.42
N THR A 10 5.37 32.36 -31.52
CA THR A 10 4.37 32.23 -30.47
C THR A 10 3.99 30.75 -30.26
N ILE A 11 3.85 30.00 -31.35
CA ILE A 11 3.54 28.56 -31.29
C ILE A 11 4.70 27.75 -30.66
N ARG A 12 5.94 28.05 -31.03
CA ARG A 12 7.13 27.41 -30.44
C ARG A 12 7.25 27.70 -28.95
N THR A 13 7.06 28.95 -28.55
CA THR A 13 7.10 29.34 -27.12
C THR A 13 6.01 28.62 -26.31
N GLN A 14 4.79 28.47 -26.84
CA GLN A 14 3.73 27.71 -26.17
C GLN A 14 4.03 26.21 -26.07
N GLN A 15 4.59 25.61 -27.10
CA GLN A 15 5.02 24.21 -27.06
C GLN A 15 6.16 23.98 -26.06
N GLU A 16 7.16 24.86 -26.06
CA GLU A 16 8.26 24.78 -25.09
C GLU A 16 7.76 24.95 -23.65
N LEU A 17 6.86 25.90 -23.42
CA LEU A 17 6.28 26.13 -22.09
C LEU A 17 5.45 24.91 -21.63
N SER A 18 4.62 24.35 -22.50
CA SER A 18 3.82 23.17 -22.19
C SER A 18 4.71 21.95 -21.93
N THR A 19 5.81 21.79 -22.66
CA THR A 19 6.78 20.71 -22.44
C THR A 19 7.48 20.87 -21.09
N MET A 20 7.89 22.09 -20.72
CA MET A 20 8.48 22.38 -19.41
C MET A 20 7.50 22.11 -18.26
N LEU A 21 6.23 22.53 -18.42
CA LEU A 21 5.19 22.27 -17.40
C LEU A 21 4.93 20.79 -17.25
N ASN A 22 4.83 20.04 -18.35
CA ASN A 22 4.65 18.58 -18.30
C ASN A 22 5.84 17.90 -17.65
N SER A 23 7.08 18.26 -18.00
CA SER A 23 8.28 17.71 -17.39
C SER A 23 8.34 17.96 -15.89
N THR A 24 7.96 19.16 -15.44
CA THR A 24 7.91 19.50 -14.02
C THR A 24 6.84 18.69 -13.30
N THR A 25 5.67 18.54 -13.91
CA THR A 25 4.58 17.73 -13.36
C THR A 25 4.97 16.26 -13.24
N ASP A 26 5.64 15.71 -14.25
CA ASP A 26 6.13 14.33 -14.25
C ASP A 26 7.18 14.10 -13.16
N LEU A 27 8.10 15.04 -12.97
CA LEU A 27 9.07 15.00 -11.88
C LEU A 27 8.39 15.03 -10.51
N MET A 28 7.43 15.93 -10.30
CA MET A 28 6.68 16.01 -9.05
C MET A 28 5.89 14.72 -8.78
N THR A 29 5.22 14.19 -9.79
CA THR A 29 4.47 12.93 -9.69
C THR A 29 5.40 11.77 -9.36
N THR A 30 6.56 11.69 -9.99
CA THR A 30 7.57 10.66 -9.71
C THR A 30 8.08 10.76 -8.28
N LEU A 31 8.41 11.96 -7.79
CA LEU A 31 8.83 12.17 -6.41
C LEU A 31 7.75 11.75 -5.41
N LEU A 32 6.51 12.16 -5.65
CA LEU A 32 5.37 11.75 -4.80
C LEU A 32 5.17 10.24 -4.81
N ALA A 33 5.30 9.59 -5.97
CA ALA A 33 5.22 8.13 -6.09
C ALA A 33 6.35 7.43 -5.32
N CYS A 34 7.57 7.95 -5.35
CA CYS A 34 8.69 7.44 -4.56
C CYS A 34 8.42 7.57 -3.05
N ILE A 35 7.95 8.73 -2.59
CA ILE A 35 7.59 8.95 -1.17
C ILE A 35 6.47 7.99 -0.75
N ALA A 36 5.43 7.83 -1.58
CA ALA A 36 4.34 6.90 -1.33
C ALA A 36 4.85 5.45 -1.27
N GLY A 37 5.77 5.06 -2.17
CA GLY A 37 6.40 3.74 -2.18
C GLY A 37 7.18 3.46 -0.90
N ILE A 38 8.00 4.41 -0.45
CA ILE A 38 8.73 4.29 0.81
C ILE A 38 7.76 4.17 2.00
N SER A 39 6.71 5.00 2.04
CA SER A 39 5.69 4.94 3.08
C SER A 39 4.98 3.59 3.11
N LEU A 40 4.72 3.00 1.94
CA LEU A 40 4.11 1.68 1.79
C LEU A 40 5.02 0.57 2.36
N VAL A 41 6.32 0.64 2.08
CA VAL A 41 7.31 -0.31 2.63
C VAL A 41 7.37 -0.20 4.15
N VAL A 42 7.41 1.01 4.70
CA VAL A 42 7.41 1.23 6.16
C VAL A 42 6.12 0.70 6.79
N GLY A 43 4.95 0.95 6.18
CA GLY A 43 3.67 0.39 6.60
C GLY A 43 3.64 -1.14 6.54
N GLY A 44 4.21 -1.73 5.49
CA GLY A 44 4.34 -3.17 5.33
C GLY A 44 5.22 -3.81 6.41
N ILE A 45 6.33 -3.18 6.76
CA ILE A 45 7.18 -3.62 7.89
C ILE A 45 6.38 -3.55 9.20
N GLY A 46 5.52 -2.55 9.37
CA GLY A 46 4.60 -2.46 10.50
C GLY A 46 3.66 -3.67 10.58
N ILE A 47 3.04 -4.07 9.46
CA ILE A 47 2.21 -5.28 9.38
C ILE A 47 3.02 -6.52 9.76
N MET A 48 4.22 -6.67 9.20
CA MET A 48 5.12 -7.80 9.48
C MET A 48 5.45 -7.89 10.97
N ASN A 49 5.74 -6.77 11.62
CA ASN A 49 6.07 -6.73 13.03
C ASN A 49 4.87 -7.12 13.92
N ILE A 50 3.68 -6.59 13.62
CA ILE A 50 2.44 -6.95 14.35
C ILE A 50 2.16 -8.44 14.20
N MET A 51 2.26 -8.97 12.99
CA MET A 51 2.04 -10.39 12.72
C MET A 51 3.08 -11.27 13.42
N TYR A 52 4.33 -10.83 13.47
CA TYR A 52 5.39 -11.56 14.17
C TYR A 52 5.11 -11.67 15.66
N VAL A 53 4.70 -10.58 16.30
CA VAL A 53 4.29 -10.57 17.72
C VAL A 53 3.08 -11.47 17.93
N SER A 54 2.05 -11.37 17.08
CA SER A 54 0.85 -12.23 17.15
C SER A 54 1.19 -13.71 17.07
N VAL A 55 2.09 -14.12 16.17
CA VAL A 55 2.54 -15.50 16.05
C VAL A 55 3.28 -15.94 17.33
N THR A 56 4.16 -15.09 17.85
CA THR A 56 4.95 -15.41 19.05
C THR A 56 4.06 -15.57 20.28
N GLU A 57 3.09 -14.68 20.47
CA GLU A 57 2.13 -14.75 21.58
C GLU A 57 1.22 -15.98 21.51
N ARG A 58 0.90 -16.43 20.28
CA ARG A 58 0.01 -17.58 20.04
C ARG A 58 0.76 -18.88 19.74
N THR A 59 2.09 -18.95 19.96
CA THR A 59 2.92 -20.11 19.63
C THR A 59 2.38 -21.39 20.24
N ARG A 60 2.00 -21.38 21.53
CA ARG A 60 1.44 -22.53 22.25
C ARG A 60 0.08 -22.97 21.69
N GLU A 61 -0.78 -22.03 21.33
CA GLU A 61 -2.07 -22.30 20.69
C GLU A 61 -1.90 -22.96 19.33
N ILE A 62 -0.95 -22.47 18.51
CA ILE A 62 -0.59 -23.04 17.21
C ILE A 62 -0.09 -24.48 17.40
N GLY A 63 0.79 -24.71 18.36
CA GLY A 63 1.32 -26.04 18.69
C GLY A 63 0.20 -27.02 19.08
N LEU A 64 -0.75 -26.60 19.91
CA LEU A 64 -1.91 -27.40 20.27
C LEU A 64 -2.77 -27.76 19.05
N ARG A 65 -3.06 -26.80 18.16
CA ARG A 65 -3.82 -27.07 16.94
C ARG A 65 -3.12 -28.08 16.04
N MET A 66 -1.81 -27.95 15.86
CA MET A 66 -1.01 -28.89 15.07
C MET A 66 -0.98 -30.28 15.70
N SER A 67 -0.93 -30.38 17.02
CA SER A 67 -0.94 -31.66 17.75
C SER A 67 -2.27 -32.42 17.62
N VAL A 68 -3.39 -31.70 17.42
CA VAL A 68 -4.73 -32.28 17.17
C VAL A 68 -4.95 -32.55 15.68
N GLY A 69 -3.98 -32.26 14.79
CA GLY A 69 -4.00 -32.63 13.39
C GLY A 69 -4.19 -31.46 12.39
N ALA A 70 -4.10 -30.20 12.84
CA ALA A 70 -4.09 -29.07 11.91
C ALA A 70 -2.82 -29.12 11.05
N ARG A 71 -2.99 -28.85 9.74
CA ARG A 71 -1.88 -28.80 8.80
C ARG A 71 -1.23 -27.41 8.83
N GLY A 72 0.09 -27.34 8.57
CA GLY A 72 0.80 -26.07 8.45
C GLY A 72 0.16 -25.10 7.46
N VAL A 73 -0.45 -25.63 6.38
CA VAL A 73 -1.18 -24.82 5.38
C VAL A 73 -2.41 -24.14 5.98
N ASP A 74 -3.10 -24.77 6.93
CA ASP A 74 -4.27 -24.20 7.58
C ASP A 74 -3.85 -23.03 8.47
N ILE A 75 -2.75 -23.17 9.19
CA ILE A 75 -2.14 -22.11 9.99
C ILE A 75 -1.64 -20.96 9.08
N LEU A 76 -0.93 -21.28 7.99
CA LEU A 76 -0.47 -20.30 7.02
C LEU A 76 -1.63 -19.46 6.48
N SER A 77 -2.71 -20.11 6.03
CA SER A 77 -3.88 -19.44 5.46
C SER A 77 -4.58 -18.53 6.48
N GLN A 78 -4.69 -18.98 7.73
CA GLN A 78 -5.29 -18.20 8.81
C GLN A 78 -4.53 -16.89 9.04
N PHE A 79 -3.21 -16.95 9.24
CA PHE A 79 -2.41 -15.77 9.49
C PHE A 79 -2.29 -14.86 8.26
N LEU A 80 -2.29 -15.45 7.05
CA LEU A 80 -2.28 -14.66 5.82
C LEU A 80 -3.59 -13.88 5.63
N ILE A 81 -4.73 -14.49 5.92
CA ILE A 81 -6.04 -13.80 5.93
C ILE A 81 -6.05 -12.67 6.96
N GLU A 82 -5.51 -12.90 8.16
CA GLU A 82 -5.40 -11.88 9.20
C GLU A 82 -4.57 -10.67 8.71
N ALA A 83 -3.42 -10.91 8.07
CA ALA A 83 -2.59 -9.85 7.49
C ALA A 83 -3.32 -9.07 6.37
N ILE A 84 -4.06 -9.77 5.51
CA ILE A 84 -4.87 -9.16 4.45
C ILE A 84 -5.98 -8.29 5.05
N MET A 85 -6.66 -8.77 6.07
CA MET A 85 -7.73 -8.02 6.75
C MET A 85 -7.20 -6.73 7.40
N ILE A 86 -6.04 -6.79 8.07
CA ILE A 86 -5.36 -5.62 8.62
C ILE A 86 -5.04 -4.62 7.50
N SER A 87 -4.51 -5.11 6.39
CA SER A 87 -4.13 -4.28 5.25
C SER A 87 -5.34 -3.62 4.57
N ILE A 88 -6.43 -4.36 4.36
CA ILE A 88 -7.66 -3.85 3.76
C ILE A 88 -8.34 -2.81 4.67
N THR A 89 -8.41 -3.07 5.97
CA THR A 89 -9.00 -2.11 6.92
C THR A 89 -8.18 -0.82 6.99
N GLY A 90 -6.85 -0.94 7.04
CA GLY A 90 -5.95 0.22 6.94
C GLY A 90 -6.11 0.96 5.62
N GLY A 91 -6.21 0.24 4.50
CA GLY A 91 -6.46 0.80 3.17
C GLY A 91 -7.79 1.55 3.08
N LEU A 92 -8.86 1.02 3.66
CA LEU A 92 -10.18 1.68 3.72
C LEU A 92 -10.10 3.00 4.49
N ILE A 93 -9.49 2.98 5.66
CA ILE A 93 -9.26 4.19 6.46
C ILE A 93 -8.41 5.20 5.69
N GLY A 94 -7.34 4.74 5.03
CA GLY A 94 -6.48 5.59 4.20
C GLY A 94 -7.23 6.24 3.04
N VAL A 95 -8.11 5.52 2.35
CA VAL A 95 -8.96 6.07 1.28
C VAL A 95 -9.94 7.12 1.83
N ILE A 96 -10.57 6.85 2.96
CA ILE A 96 -11.50 7.81 3.59
C ILE A 96 -10.76 9.10 3.96
N ILE A 97 -9.60 8.99 4.59
CA ILE A 97 -8.78 10.15 4.97
C ILE A 97 -8.29 10.89 3.72
N GLY A 98 -7.80 10.18 2.71
CA GLY A 98 -7.31 10.77 1.47
C GLY A 98 -8.40 11.51 0.68
N CYS A 99 -9.57 10.92 0.55
CA CYS A 99 -10.73 11.56 -0.08
C CYS A 99 -11.21 12.77 0.73
N GLY A 100 -11.25 12.65 2.05
CA GLY A 100 -11.63 13.75 2.94
C GLY A 100 -10.65 14.94 2.87
N ALA A 101 -9.36 14.67 2.89
CA ALA A 101 -8.32 15.69 2.74
C ALA A 101 -8.41 16.38 1.36
N SER A 102 -8.61 15.60 0.28
CA SER A 102 -8.80 16.14 -1.06
C SER A 102 -10.03 17.04 -1.16
N TRP A 103 -11.13 16.66 -0.49
CA TRP A 103 -12.35 17.46 -0.45
C TRP A 103 -12.14 18.78 0.32
N ILE A 104 -11.42 18.75 1.44
CA ILE A 104 -11.06 19.96 2.22
C ILE A 104 -10.22 20.91 1.37
N VAL A 105 -9.17 20.40 0.71
CA VAL A 105 -8.32 21.22 -0.16
C VAL A 105 -9.13 21.84 -1.30
N LYS A 106 -10.02 21.07 -1.91
CA LYS A 106 -10.93 21.58 -2.96
C LYS A 106 -11.81 22.71 -2.45
N SER A 107 -12.35 22.60 -1.23
CA SER A 107 -13.28 23.60 -0.68
C SER A 107 -12.57 24.86 -0.21
N VAL A 108 -11.38 24.75 0.37
CA VAL A 108 -10.62 25.87 0.95
C VAL A 108 -9.75 26.57 -0.09
N ALA A 109 -9.01 25.80 -0.88
CA ALA A 109 -8.09 26.35 -1.89
C ALA A 109 -8.75 26.59 -3.25
N HIS A 110 -10.01 26.16 -3.46
CA HIS A 110 -10.75 26.25 -4.73
C HIS A 110 -10.01 25.61 -5.92
N TRP A 111 -9.15 24.63 -5.65
CA TRP A 111 -8.44 23.90 -6.69
C TRP A 111 -9.33 22.83 -7.33
N PRO A 112 -9.30 22.69 -8.66
CA PRO A 112 -10.03 21.64 -9.36
C PRO A 112 -9.39 20.28 -9.12
N ILE A 113 -9.83 19.59 -8.08
CA ILE A 113 -9.37 18.22 -7.75
C ILE A 113 -10.42 17.23 -8.27
N PHE A 114 -9.97 16.27 -9.08
CA PHE A 114 -10.78 15.16 -9.59
C PHE A 114 -10.22 13.86 -9.04
N ILE A 115 -11.00 13.16 -8.22
CA ILE A 115 -10.65 11.82 -7.72
C ILE A 115 -11.12 10.82 -8.77
N GLN A 116 -10.17 10.12 -9.40
CA GLN A 116 -10.49 9.05 -10.34
C GLN A 116 -10.88 7.77 -9.59
N PRO A 117 -12.00 7.12 -9.91
CA PRO A 117 -12.38 5.84 -9.29
C PRO A 117 -11.31 4.75 -9.44
N TRP A 118 -10.57 4.78 -10.54
CA TRP A 118 -9.44 3.88 -10.78
C TRP A 118 -8.34 3.98 -9.70
N SER A 119 -8.05 5.18 -9.21
CA SER A 119 -7.05 5.40 -8.16
C SER A 119 -7.46 4.71 -6.84
N VAL A 120 -8.74 4.71 -6.52
CA VAL A 120 -9.28 4.01 -5.34
C VAL A 120 -9.11 2.50 -5.50
N PHE A 121 -9.43 1.98 -6.68
CA PHE A 121 -9.28 0.55 -6.98
C PHE A 121 -7.82 0.10 -6.90
N LEU A 122 -6.92 0.89 -7.47
CA LEU A 122 -5.47 0.67 -7.43
C LEU A 122 -4.96 0.68 -5.99
N SER A 123 -5.45 1.59 -5.14
CA SER A 123 -5.07 1.66 -3.72
C SER A 123 -5.41 0.36 -2.99
N PHE A 124 -6.60 -0.19 -3.19
CA PHE A 124 -6.99 -1.48 -2.58
C PHE A 124 -6.14 -2.65 -3.10
N ALA A 125 -5.85 -2.69 -4.40
CA ALA A 125 -4.99 -3.72 -4.97
C ALA A 125 -3.59 -3.67 -4.37
N VAL A 126 -3.00 -2.48 -4.28
CA VAL A 126 -1.67 -2.26 -3.68
C VAL A 126 -1.66 -2.63 -2.19
N CYS A 127 -2.68 -2.22 -1.41
CA CYS A 127 -2.81 -2.60 0.00
C CYS A 127 -2.88 -4.12 0.16
N THR A 128 -3.69 -4.80 -0.66
CA THR A 128 -3.82 -6.26 -0.59
C THR A 128 -2.49 -6.96 -0.89
N VAL A 129 -1.80 -6.54 -1.96
CA VAL A 129 -0.48 -7.08 -2.33
C VAL A 129 0.53 -6.86 -1.20
N THR A 130 0.53 -5.68 -0.59
CA THR A 130 1.39 -5.36 0.56
C THR A 130 1.08 -6.26 1.75
N GLY A 131 -0.19 -6.46 2.09
CA GLY A 131 -0.62 -7.35 3.16
C GLY A 131 -0.15 -8.79 2.94
N VAL A 132 -0.32 -9.31 1.72
CA VAL A 132 0.17 -10.65 1.35
C VAL A 132 1.68 -10.73 1.45
N PHE A 133 2.40 -9.77 0.88
CA PHE A 133 3.86 -9.80 0.81
C PHE A 133 4.51 -9.75 2.20
N PHE A 134 4.10 -8.79 3.03
CA PHE A 134 4.68 -8.63 4.37
C PHE A 134 4.08 -9.59 5.41
N GLY A 135 2.87 -10.09 5.20
CA GLY A 135 2.23 -11.09 6.07
C GLY A 135 2.70 -12.52 5.80
N TRP A 136 3.20 -12.80 4.59
CA TRP A 136 3.60 -14.15 4.21
C TRP A 136 4.76 -14.71 5.06
N TYR A 137 5.77 -13.92 5.34
CA TYR A 137 6.93 -14.37 6.11
C TYR A 137 6.58 -14.82 7.54
N PRO A 138 5.90 -13.99 8.37
CA PRO A 138 5.49 -14.41 9.71
C PRO A 138 4.46 -15.55 9.68
N ALA A 139 3.55 -15.56 8.71
CA ALA A 139 2.58 -16.65 8.54
C ALA A 139 3.26 -17.98 8.21
N LYS A 140 4.27 -17.98 7.35
CA LYS A 140 5.07 -19.16 7.04
C LYS A 140 5.84 -19.65 8.28
N LYS A 141 6.44 -18.75 9.04
CA LYS A 141 7.13 -19.10 10.27
C LYS A 141 6.20 -19.78 11.28
N ALA A 142 4.95 -19.32 11.38
CA ALA A 142 3.94 -19.97 12.21
C ALA A 142 3.58 -21.38 11.72
N ALA A 143 3.50 -21.57 10.41
CA ALA A 143 3.18 -22.84 9.78
C ALA A 143 4.29 -23.91 9.90
N ASP A 144 5.53 -23.45 10.01
CA ASP A 144 6.72 -24.31 10.10
C ASP A 144 7.13 -24.62 11.57
N LEU A 145 6.31 -24.24 12.56
CA LEU A 145 6.57 -24.54 13.98
C LEU A 145 6.52 -26.04 14.26
N ASP A 146 7.47 -26.52 15.04
CA ASP A 146 7.38 -27.89 15.59
C ASP A 146 6.36 -27.93 16.73
N PRO A 147 5.32 -28.78 16.66
CA PRO A 147 4.27 -28.86 17.68
C PRO A 147 4.83 -29.16 19.08
N ILE A 148 5.89 -29.97 19.16
CA ILE A 148 6.50 -30.39 20.44
C ILE A 148 7.21 -29.20 21.10
N GLU A 149 7.98 -28.45 20.29
CA GLU A 149 8.69 -27.27 20.80
C GLU A 149 7.71 -26.13 21.11
N ALA A 150 6.67 -25.96 20.29
CA ALA A 150 5.65 -24.93 20.47
C ALA A 150 4.85 -25.08 21.77
N ILE A 151 4.55 -26.32 22.19
CA ILE A 151 3.83 -26.58 23.45
C ILE A 151 4.75 -26.37 24.67
N ARG A 152 6.06 -26.58 24.50
CA ARG A 152 7.07 -26.45 25.56
C ARG A 152 7.54 -25.00 25.76
N TYR A 153 7.11 -24.12 24.88
CA TYR A 153 7.47 -22.69 24.92
C TYR A 153 6.78 -22.02 26.13
N GLU A 154 7.60 -21.53 27.08
CA GLU A 154 7.19 -20.69 28.21
C GLU A 154 7.37 -19.20 27.89
#